data_6088b099019c852a819454d230eb4433
#
_entry.id   6088b099019c852a819454d230eb4433
#
_cell.length_a   1.000
_cell.length_b   1.000
_cell.length_c   1.000
_cell.angle_alpha   90.00
_cell.angle_beta   90.00
_cell.angle_gamma   90.00
#
_symmetry.space_group_name_H-M   'P 1'
#
loop_
_entity.id
_entity.type
_entity.pdbx_description
1 polymer ?
#
loop_
_entity_poly.entity_id
_entity_poly.type
_entity_poly.pdbx_seq_one_letter_code
_entity_poly.pdbx_strand_id
1 'polypeptide(L)'
;MQVLERDYKAFDIDDEAWRAPKPFGISGCFRLKDESEFMCAAVESHLPYLDEAVLAVQPSQDNTVELAYLLQRTHPDKVRVVEYPVSPHFIDHPAFHSDAENSIHSFVYLSNWALSQCKYSWIAKTEGDVIALSSFGRVVQTVKMYPDRRALYGRVILNVAGAARDCISWENPRNGGWDECVIPNHPDFHFIRRDKWEVMVHPGDIQTVCMGWSALHMKRCKAEFLPGTFNGERYVEWTRESVARACQTYNQTRGAYPGNDGDALGQGDYLYEQTNVTDAR
;
A
#
# COMPACT_ATOMS: atom_id res chain seq x y z
N MET A 1 19.98 -2.60 -9.73
CA MET A 1 19.72 -1.39 -10.58
C MET A 1 20.56 -0.22 -10.07
N GLN A 2 21.37 0.40 -10.91
CA GLN A 2 22.23 1.51 -10.52
C GLN A 2 21.52 2.85 -10.73
N VAL A 3 21.66 3.76 -9.75
CA VAL A 3 21.16 5.12 -9.88
C VAL A 3 21.95 5.89 -10.94
N LEU A 4 21.27 6.76 -11.66
CA LEU A 4 21.86 7.52 -12.76
C LEU A 4 22.87 8.56 -12.26
N GLU A 5 22.52 9.26 -11.18
CA GLU A 5 23.31 10.36 -10.63
C GLU A 5 24.43 9.82 -9.73
N ARG A 6 25.69 10.18 -10.06
CA ARG A 6 26.88 9.63 -9.39
C ARG A 6 27.00 9.97 -7.92
N ASP A 7 26.45 11.09 -7.50
CA ASP A 7 26.49 11.54 -6.11
C ASP A 7 25.57 10.72 -5.18
N TYR A 8 24.67 9.91 -5.77
CA TYR A 8 23.68 9.10 -5.05
C TYR A 8 23.95 7.60 -5.11
N LYS A 9 25.18 7.16 -5.39
CA LYS A 9 25.54 5.73 -5.46
C LYS A 9 25.20 4.92 -4.20
N ALA A 10 25.10 5.57 -3.05
CA ALA A 10 24.65 4.91 -1.81
C ALA A 10 23.20 4.42 -1.87
N PHE A 11 22.45 4.88 -2.87
CA PHE A 11 21.08 4.48 -3.14
C PHE A 11 20.95 3.48 -4.29
N ASP A 12 22.06 2.96 -4.80
CA ASP A 12 22.03 1.87 -5.78
C ASP A 12 21.24 0.67 -5.21
N ILE A 13 20.36 0.11 -6.02
CA ILE A 13 19.67 -1.12 -5.68
C ILE A 13 20.61 -2.29 -5.99
N ASP A 14 21.01 -3.02 -4.94
CA ASP A 14 21.76 -4.25 -5.07
C ASP A 14 20.85 -5.40 -5.50
N ASP A 15 20.81 -5.67 -6.80
CA ASP A 15 19.97 -6.71 -7.38
C ASP A 15 20.35 -8.11 -6.89
N GLU A 16 21.60 -8.38 -6.57
CA GLU A 16 22.05 -9.68 -6.05
C GLU A 16 21.56 -9.87 -4.62
N ALA A 17 21.73 -8.86 -3.76
CA ALA A 17 21.20 -8.89 -2.40
C ALA A 17 19.66 -8.96 -2.39
N TRP A 18 19.00 -8.28 -3.35
CA TRP A 18 17.54 -8.34 -3.46
C TRP A 18 17.04 -9.72 -3.91
N ARG A 19 17.78 -10.43 -4.77
CA ARG A 19 17.47 -11.81 -5.21
C ARG A 19 17.82 -12.87 -4.16
N ALA A 20 18.70 -12.56 -3.24
CA ALA A 20 19.16 -13.52 -2.24
C ALA A 20 17.98 -14.05 -1.40
N PRO A 21 18.01 -15.34 -1.00
CA PRO A 21 17.00 -15.91 -0.12
C PRO A 21 16.85 -15.10 1.17
N LYS A 22 15.61 -14.86 1.57
CA LYS A 22 15.26 -14.07 2.76
C LYS A 22 14.55 -14.93 3.80
N PRO A 23 14.69 -14.63 5.09
CA PRO A 23 13.94 -15.31 6.14
C PRO A 23 12.44 -15.16 5.88
N PHE A 24 11.68 -16.20 6.23
CA PHE A 24 10.23 -16.12 6.12
C PHE A 24 9.66 -15.08 7.07
N GLY A 25 8.78 -14.25 6.57
CA GLY A 25 8.10 -13.18 7.28
C GLY A 25 7.54 -12.15 6.31
N ILE A 26 6.91 -11.12 6.84
CA ILE A 26 6.26 -10.06 6.08
C ILE A 26 6.81 -8.71 6.51
N SER A 27 7.46 -8.01 5.58
CA SER A 27 7.86 -6.61 5.72
C SER A 27 6.72 -5.69 5.26
N GLY A 28 6.30 -4.74 6.07
CA GLY A 28 5.52 -3.59 5.60
C GLY A 28 6.46 -2.58 4.93
N CYS A 29 6.17 -2.19 3.70
CA CYS A 29 6.90 -1.17 2.98
C CYS A 29 6.05 0.09 2.85
N PHE A 30 6.38 1.12 3.63
CA PHE A 30 5.68 2.41 3.68
C PHE A 30 6.53 3.47 2.98
N ARG A 31 5.98 4.10 1.94
CA ARG A 31 6.59 5.28 1.30
C ARG A 31 5.92 6.51 1.89
N LEU A 32 6.71 7.39 2.52
CA LEU A 32 6.19 8.47 3.34
C LEU A 32 6.73 9.83 2.89
N LYS A 33 5.79 10.72 2.56
CA LYS A 33 6.04 12.14 2.30
C LYS A 33 4.79 12.93 2.64
N ASP A 34 4.92 13.91 3.54
CA ASP A 34 3.81 14.78 3.97
C ASP A 34 2.60 13.97 4.48
N GLU A 35 2.87 12.98 5.37
CA GLU A 35 1.91 11.98 5.87
C GLU A 35 1.63 12.11 7.38
N SER A 36 1.99 13.23 8.02
CA SER A 36 1.95 13.37 9.48
C SER A 36 0.58 13.14 10.11
N GLU A 37 -0.53 13.35 9.36
CA GLU A 37 -1.88 13.25 9.91
C GLU A 37 -2.30 11.81 10.24
N PHE A 38 -1.91 10.83 9.42
CA PHE A 38 -2.42 9.46 9.53
C PHE A 38 -1.34 8.40 9.67
N MET A 39 -0.06 8.71 9.41
CA MET A 39 0.98 7.69 9.35
C MET A 39 1.16 6.90 10.64
N CYS A 40 0.99 7.51 11.81
CA CYS A 40 1.10 6.77 13.06
C CYS A 40 0.01 5.70 13.15
N ALA A 41 -1.25 6.05 12.88
CA ALA A 41 -2.36 5.10 12.86
C ALA A 41 -2.19 4.06 11.76
N ALA A 42 -1.73 4.47 10.56
CA ALA A 42 -1.47 3.56 9.45
C ALA A 42 -0.41 2.52 9.82
N VAL A 43 0.76 2.95 10.31
CA VAL A 43 1.83 2.04 10.70
C VAL A 43 1.39 1.13 11.85
N GLU A 44 0.88 1.70 12.96
CA GLU A 44 0.52 0.95 14.15
C GLU A 44 -0.59 -0.07 13.90
N SER A 45 -1.57 0.23 13.02
CA SER A 45 -2.61 -0.71 12.64
C SER A 45 -2.08 -1.95 11.89
N HIS A 46 -0.96 -1.82 11.19
CA HIS A 46 -0.32 -2.92 10.48
C HIS A 46 0.64 -3.74 11.36
N LEU A 47 1.28 -3.13 12.38
CA LEU A 47 2.32 -3.77 13.20
C LEU A 47 1.94 -5.14 13.81
N PRO A 48 0.67 -5.41 14.22
CA PRO A 48 0.29 -6.73 14.73
C PRO A 48 0.45 -7.86 13.70
N TYR A 49 0.46 -7.52 12.42
CA TYR A 49 0.48 -8.45 11.30
C TYR A 49 1.84 -8.57 10.63
N LEU A 50 2.75 -7.64 10.90
CA LEU A 50 4.06 -7.52 10.25
C LEU A 50 5.19 -8.02 11.15
N ASP A 51 6.23 -8.55 10.53
CA ASP A 51 7.50 -8.89 11.18
C ASP A 51 8.47 -7.70 11.21
N GLU A 52 8.38 -6.80 10.24
CA GLU A 52 8.96 -5.45 10.27
C GLU A 52 8.09 -4.44 9.53
N ALA A 53 8.28 -3.15 9.84
CA ALA A 53 7.78 -2.02 9.06
C ALA A 53 8.97 -1.16 8.62
N VAL A 54 9.18 -1.06 7.33
CA VAL A 54 10.20 -0.19 6.71
C VAL A 54 9.53 1.12 6.33
N LEU A 55 9.94 2.20 6.98
CA LEU A 55 9.45 3.54 6.73
C LEU A 55 10.43 4.26 5.80
N ALA A 56 10.16 4.25 4.51
CA ALA A 56 10.94 4.94 3.49
C ALA A 56 10.50 6.42 3.44
N VAL A 57 11.17 7.25 4.23
CA VAL A 57 10.83 8.66 4.37
C VAL A 57 11.55 9.51 3.33
N GLN A 58 10.83 10.47 2.77
CA GLN A 58 11.34 11.48 1.85
C GLN A 58 11.42 12.84 2.56
N PRO A 59 12.17 13.82 2.03
CA PRO A 59 12.08 15.18 2.49
C PRO A 59 10.62 15.66 2.51
N SER A 60 10.11 16.01 3.68
CA SER A 60 8.72 16.38 3.94
C SER A 60 8.65 17.81 4.48
N GLN A 61 7.50 18.48 4.27
CA GLN A 61 7.26 19.84 4.76
C GLN A 61 6.57 19.86 6.13
N ASP A 62 6.05 18.70 6.54
CA ASP A 62 5.38 18.48 7.82
C ASP A 62 6.25 17.62 8.78
N ASN A 63 5.70 17.16 9.88
CA ASN A 63 6.40 16.38 10.90
C ASN A 63 6.54 14.88 10.54
N THR A 64 6.41 14.48 9.28
CA THR A 64 6.47 13.07 8.85
C THR A 64 7.77 12.39 9.30
N VAL A 65 8.92 13.05 9.09
CA VAL A 65 10.24 12.48 9.43
C VAL A 65 10.38 12.29 10.93
N GLU A 66 10.02 13.29 11.74
CA GLU A 66 10.07 13.24 13.20
C GLU A 66 9.18 12.14 13.77
N LEU A 67 7.96 11.99 13.22
CA LEU A 67 7.02 10.94 13.61
C LEU A 67 7.51 9.55 13.21
N ALA A 68 8.16 9.39 12.07
CA ALA A 68 8.77 8.13 11.67
C ALA A 68 9.84 7.69 12.67
N TYR A 69 10.72 8.59 13.09
CA TYR A 69 11.70 8.29 14.14
C TYR A 69 11.06 8.08 15.52
N LEU A 70 9.94 8.74 15.82
CA LEU A 70 9.18 8.45 17.04
C LEU A 70 8.65 7.01 17.01
N LEU A 71 8.04 6.58 15.91
CA LEU A 71 7.57 5.20 15.73
C LEU A 71 8.71 4.18 15.85
N GLN A 72 9.87 4.47 15.26
CA GLN A 72 11.05 3.61 15.41
C GLN A 72 11.51 3.49 16.88
N ARG A 73 11.51 4.58 17.63
CA ARG A 73 11.85 4.55 19.07
C ARG A 73 10.80 3.83 19.91
N THR A 74 9.53 3.93 19.53
CA THR A 74 8.41 3.28 20.23
C THR A 74 8.33 1.77 19.94
N HIS A 75 8.71 1.37 18.72
CA HIS A 75 8.68 0.00 18.25
C HIS A 75 10.03 -0.45 17.68
N PRO A 76 11.13 -0.43 18.48
CA PRO A 76 12.50 -0.58 17.98
C PRO A 76 12.77 -1.96 17.35
N ASP A 77 12.03 -2.99 17.77
CA ASP A 77 12.19 -4.35 17.25
C ASP A 77 11.50 -4.57 15.90
N LYS A 78 10.57 -3.67 15.52
CA LYS A 78 9.76 -3.83 14.32
C LYS A 78 9.88 -2.69 13.32
N VAL A 79 10.04 -1.46 13.78
CA VAL A 79 10.03 -0.28 12.89
C VAL A 79 11.45 0.15 12.57
N ARG A 80 11.70 0.34 11.28
CA ARG A 80 12.99 0.83 10.77
C ARG A 80 12.75 1.95 9.77
N VAL A 81 13.38 3.10 10.05
CA VAL A 81 13.39 4.25 9.15
C VAL A 81 14.53 4.13 8.17
N VAL A 82 14.26 4.37 6.90
CA VAL A 82 15.24 4.54 5.83
C VAL A 82 14.96 5.86 5.12
N GLU A 83 15.95 6.73 5.03
CA GLU A 83 15.78 8.04 4.42
C GLU A 83 16.12 7.99 2.92
N TYR A 84 15.22 8.52 2.11
CA TYR A 84 15.47 8.76 0.70
C TYR A 84 15.89 10.25 0.51
N PRO A 85 16.93 10.55 -0.27
CA PRO A 85 17.62 11.83 -0.16
C PRO A 85 16.92 12.99 -0.85
N VAL A 86 15.95 12.70 -1.71
CA VAL A 86 15.24 13.70 -2.50
C VAL A 86 13.73 13.45 -2.47
N SER A 87 12.96 14.44 -2.91
CA SER A 87 11.54 14.28 -3.21
C SER A 87 11.40 13.96 -4.70
N PRO A 88 11.10 12.72 -5.10
CA PRO A 88 10.92 12.38 -6.49
C PRO A 88 9.74 13.10 -7.13
N HIS A 89 9.77 13.18 -8.44
CA HIS A 89 8.69 13.77 -9.21
C HIS A 89 7.50 12.80 -9.25
N PHE A 90 6.38 13.25 -8.70
CA PHE A 90 5.13 12.49 -8.67
C PHE A 90 4.35 12.65 -9.98
N ILE A 91 3.29 11.85 -10.15
CA ILE A 91 2.47 11.73 -11.37
C ILE A 91 2.08 13.08 -11.99
N ASP A 92 1.76 14.07 -11.18
CA ASP A 92 1.33 15.39 -11.64
C ASP A 92 2.48 16.35 -11.99
N HIS A 93 3.73 15.93 -11.71
CA HIS A 93 4.89 16.76 -12.04
C HIS A 93 5.28 16.59 -13.52
N PRO A 94 5.57 17.68 -14.26
CA PRO A 94 5.91 17.61 -15.68
C PRO A 94 7.10 16.70 -15.99
N ALA A 95 8.09 16.63 -15.08
CA ALA A 95 9.28 15.79 -15.25
C ALA A 95 9.01 14.30 -15.02
N PHE A 96 7.88 13.90 -14.40
CA PHE A 96 7.54 12.50 -14.16
C PHE A 96 7.67 11.64 -15.42
N HIS A 97 7.22 12.15 -16.55
CA HIS A 97 7.25 11.42 -17.83
C HIS A 97 8.62 11.41 -18.51
N SER A 98 9.48 12.37 -18.20
CA SER A 98 10.81 12.54 -18.83
C SER A 98 11.95 11.97 -18.01
N ASP A 99 11.76 11.76 -16.70
CA ASP A 99 12.81 11.18 -15.86
C ASP A 99 13.16 9.77 -16.33
N ALA A 100 14.45 9.46 -16.35
CA ALA A 100 14.88 8.07 -16.49
C ALA A 100 14.41 7.24 -15.29
N GLU A 101 13.95 6.01 -15.50
CA GLU A 101 13.43 5.17 -14.41
C GLU A 101 14.47 4.87 -13.33
N ASN A 102 15.75 4.97 -13.65
CA ASN A 102 16.85 4.83 -12.70
C ASN A 102 17.42 6.17 -12.19
N SER A 103 16.72 7.29 -12.43
CA SER A 103 17.07 8.56 -11.79
C SER A 103 16.63 8.56 -10.33
N ILE A 104 17.45 9.16 -9.46
CA ILE A 104 17.10 9.39 -8.04
C ILE A 104 15.82 10.23 -7.91
N HIS A 105 15.46 11.01 -8.93
CA HIS A 105 14.25 11.82 -8.99
C HIS A 105 13.03 11.04 -9.51
N SER A 106 13.22 9.80 -9.96
CA SER A 106 12.13 8.96 -10.43
C SER A 106 11.33 8.36 -9.27
N PHE A 107 10.02 8.57 -9.27
CA PHE A 107 9.11 7.96 -8.30
C PHE A 107 9.14 6.42 -8.39
N VAL A 108 9.29 5.88 -9.59
CA VAL A 108 9.44 4.44 -9.82
C VAL A 108 10.73 3.91 -9.20
N TYR A 109 11.83 4.68 -9.27
CA TYR A 109 13.08 4.31 -8.61
C TYR A 109 12.93 4.24 -7.09
N LEU A 110 12.34 5.29 -6.49
CA LEU A 110 12.02 5.29 -5.05
C LEU A 110 11.24 4.05 -4.65
N SER A 111 10.22 3.69 -5.43
CA SER A 111 9.36 2.55 -5.12
C SER A 111 10.15 1.25 -5.09
N ASN A 112 10.97 1.01 -6.10
CA ASN A 112 11.81 -0.17 -6.19
C ASN A 112 12.91 -0.18 -5.11
N TRP A 113 13.51 0.98 -4.85
CA TRP A 113 14.48 1.13 -3.78
C TRP A 113 13.86 0.81 -2.41
N ALA A 114 12.66 1.33 -2.12
CA ALA A 114 11.98 1.05 -0.87
C ALA A 114 11.65 -0.45 -0.70
N LEU A 115 11.20 -1.13 -1.77
CA LEU A 115 10.99 -2.58 -1.75
C LEU A 115 12.29 -3.33 -1.46
N SER A 116 13.41 -2.93 -2.06
CA SER A 116 14.72 -3.58 -1.86
C SER A 116 15.24 -3.46 -0.44
N GLN A 117 14.75 -2.48 0.35
CA GLN A 117 15.12 -2.33 1.77
C GLN A 117 14.47 -3.35 2.69
N CYS A 118 13.46 -4.09 2.22
CA CYS A 118 12.71 -5.06 3.02
C CYS A 118 13.52 -6.35 3.27
N LYS A 119 13.49 -6.86 4.53
CA LYS A 119 14.31 -8.00 4.97
C LYS A 119 13.64 -9.35 4.81
N TYR A 120 12.30 -9.42 4.91
CA TYR A 120 11.57 -10.68 4.91
C TYR A 120 11.14 -11.10 3.51
N SER A 121 10.78 -12.36 3.34
CA SER A 121 10.47 -12.99 2.05
C SER A 121 9.18 -12.48 1.39
N TRP A 122 8.34 -11.77 2.15
CA TRP A 122 7.13 -11.12 1.64
C TRP A 122 7.11 -9.65 1.98
N ILE A 123 6.50 -8.86 1.11
CA ILE A 123 6.30 -7.42 1.29
C ILE A 123 4.81 -7.10 1.25
N ALA A 124 4.30 -6.42 2.26
CA ALA A 124 3.06 -5.69 2.21
C ALA A 124 3.37 -4.24 1.79
N LYS A 125 3.12 -3.90 0.51
CA LYS A 125 3.22 -2.52 0.02
C LYS A 125 2.04 -1.76 0.57
N THR A 126 2.28 -0.62 1.19
CA THR A 126 1.24 0.22 1.76
C THR A 126 1.69 1.69 1.85
N GLU A 127 0.80 2.58 2.22
CA GLU A 127 1.02 4.03 2.25
C GLU A 127 0.79 4.60 3.66
N GLY A 128 1.22 5.84 3.89
CA GLY A 128 1.17 6.50 5.21
C GLY A 128 -0.24 6.87 5.68
N ASP A 129 -1.22 6.78 4.82
CA ASP A 129 -2.62 7.09 5.12
C ASP A 129 -3.57 5.90 4.92
N VAL A 130 -3.02 4.69 4.84
CA VAL A 130 -3.78 3.44 4.72
C VAL A 130 -3.79 2.71 6.06
N ILE A 131 -4.96 2.65 6.70
CA ILE A 131 -5.16 2.01 8.00
C ILE A 131 -5.62 0.56 7.79
N ALA A 132 -4.90 -0.41 8.36
CA ALA A 132 -5.27 -1.82 8.27
C ALA A 132 -6.55 -2.12 9.04
N LEU A 133 -7.44 -2.91 8.42
CA LEU A 133 -8.56 -3.56 9.08
C LEU A 133 -8.16 -4.95 9.61
N SER A 134 -8.96 -5.51 10.51
CA SER A 134 -8.73 -6.86 11.06
C SER A 134 -8.65 -7.95 9.97
N SER A 135 -9.36 -7.76 8.87
CA SER A 135 -9.31 -8.61 7.67
C SER A 135 -7.93 -8.68 6.99
N PHE A 136 -7.05 -7.73 7.23
CA PHE A 136 -5.65 -7.84 6.80
C PHE A 136 -4.96 -9.06 7.42
N GLY A 137 -5.36 -9.45 8.62
CA GLY A 137 -4.90 -10.69 9.26
C GLY A 137 -5.15 -11.95 8.42
N ARG A 138 -6.22 -11.99 7.62
CA ARG A 138 -6.50 -13.12 6.69
C ARG A 138 -5.49 -13.19 5.56
N VAL A 139 -5.08 -12.04 5.01
CA VAL A 139 -4.03 -11.98 3.99
C VAL A 139 -2.75 -12.58 4.55
N VAL A 140 -2.36 -12.13 5.75
CA VAL A 140 -1.18 -12.62 6.45
C VAL A 140 -1.25 -14.13 6.74
N GLN A 141 -2.40 -14.61 7.22
CA GLN A 141 -2.62 -16.04 7.43
C GLN A 141 -2.50 -16.84 6.14
N THR A 142 -3.04 -16.34 5.02
CA THR A 142 -2.92 -17.00 3.72
C THR A 142 -1.46 -17.11 3.29
N VAL A 143 -0.68 -16.05 3.43
CA VAL A 143 0.77 -16.06 3.17
C VAL A 143 1.48 -17.10 4.05
N LYS A 144 1.15 -17.15 5.35
CA LYS A 144 1.74 -18.12 6.29
C LYS A 144 1.37 -19.57 5.99
N MET A 145 0.16 -19.83 5.48
CA MET A 145 -0.27 -21.18 5.07
C MET A 145 0.41 -21.66 3.78
N TYR A 146 0.78 -20.73 2.90
CA TYR A 146 1.35 -21.02 1.60
C TYR A 146 2.63 -20.22 1.34
N PRO A 147 3.68 -20.40 2.16
CA PRO A 147 4.87 -19.55 2.14
C PRO A 147 5.65 -19.59 0.84
N ASP A 148 5.61 -20.73 0.13
CA ASP A 148 6.32 -20.95 -1.14
C ASP A 148 5.47 -20.58 -2.37
N ARG A 149 4.22 -20.16 -2.16
CA ARG A 149 3.34 -19.82 -3.27
C ARG A 149 3.77 -18.49 -3.89
N ARG A 150 4.14 -18.54 -5.16
CA ARG A 150 4.40 -17.32 -5.94
C ARG A 150 3.07 -16.71 -6.36
N ALA A 151 2.58 -15.75 -5.60
CA ALA A 151 1.31 -15.09 -5.86
C ALA A 151 1.38 -13.61 -5.49
N LEU A 152 0.54 -12.79 -6.12
CA LEU A 152 0.25 -11.43 -5.71
C LEU A 152 -1.12 -11.44 -5.01
N TYR A 153 -1.15 -10.99 -3.76
CA TYR A 153 -2.38 -10.84 -3.00
C TYR A 153 -2.80 -9.37 -3.03
N GLY A 154 -3.74 -9.04 -3.91
CA GLY A 154 -4.31 -7.69 -4.01
C GLY A 154 -5.29 -7.42 -2.87
N ARG A 155 -5.16 -6.27 -2.25
CA ARG A 155 -6.02 -5.78 -1.17
C ARG A 155 -7.01 -4.77 -1.74
N VAL A 156 -8.26 -4.88 -1.33
CA VAL A 156 -9.26 -3.85 -1.63
C VAL A 156 -9.22 -2.82 -0.50
N ILE A 157 -9.13 -1.55 -0.86
CA ILE A 157 -9.14 -0.43 0.07
C ILE A 157 -10.47 0.32 -0.01
N LEU A 158 -10.93 0.82 1.12
CA LEU A 158 -12.10 1.68 1.24
C LEU A 158 -11.61 3.12 1.38
N ASN A 159 -11.87 3.96 0.38
CA ASN A 159 -11.57 5.38 0.48
C ASN A 159 -12.55 6.05 1.44
N VAL A 160 -12.03 6.65 2.50
CA VAL A 160 -12.80 7.45 3.44
C VAL A 160 -12.65 8.91 3.06
N ALA A 161 -13.75 9.65 3.03
CA ALA A 161 -13.78 11.06 2.65
C ALA A 161 -14.63 11.89 3.60
N GLY A 162 -14.41 13.22 3.56
CA GLY A 162 -15.16 14.18 4.35
C GLY A 162 -14.59 14.44 5.74
N ALA A 163 -14.87 15.63 6.28
CA ALA A 163 -14.42 16.04 7.60
C ALA A 163 -14.97 15.16 8.73
N ALA A 164 -16.19 14.63 8.54
CA ALA A 164 -16.85 13.72 9.48
C ALA A 164 -16.47 12.25 9.26
N ARG A 165 -15.64 11.94 8.23
CA ARG A 165 -15.26 10.57 7.83
C ARG A 165 -16.47 9.65 7.58
N ASP A 166 -17.55 10.24 7.07
CA ASP A 166 -18.87 9.61 6.88
C ASP A 166 -19.12 9.18 5.44
N CYS A 167 -18.28 9.61 4.51
CA CYS A 167 -18.32 9.23 3.11
C CYS A 167 -17.31 8.11 2.84
N ILE A 168 -17.77 6.99 2.32
CA ILE A 168 -16.91 5.86 1.98
C ILE A 168 -17.14 5.51 0.50
N SER A 169 -16.05 5.41 -0.26
CA SER A 169 -16.05 4.89 -1.62
C SER A 169 -15.03 3.76 -1.74
N TRP A 170 -15.11 2.99 -2.79
CA TRP A 170 -14.16 1.90 -3.04
C TRP A 170 -13.58 2.01 -4.44
N GLU A 171 -12.30 1.69 -4.55
CA GLU A 171 -11.66 1.56 -5.85
C GLU A 171 -11.95 0.19 -6.44
N ASN A 172 -12.42 0.19 -7.69
CA ASN A 172 -12.75 -1.05 -8.37
C ASN A 172 -11.46 -1.74 -8.82
N PRO A 173 -11.09 -2.91 -8.28
CA PRO A 173 -9.89 -3.63 -8.68
C PRO A 173 -9.91 -4.15 -10.12
N ARG A 174 -11.04 -3.96 -10.85
CA ARG A 174 -11.19 -4.45 -12.24
C ARG A 174 -10.18 -3.88 -13.23
N ASN A 175 -9.57 -2.75 -12.93
CA ASN A 175 -8.63 -2.10 -13.83
C ASN A 175 -7.17 -2.55 -13.66
N GLY A 176 -6.91 -3.60 -12.88
CA GLY A 176 -5.61 -4.28 -12.80
C GLY A 176 -4.52 -3.54 -12.02
N GLY A 177 -4.83 -2.40 -11.42
CA GLY A 177 -3.93 -1.71 -10.52
C GLY A 177 -4.21 -2.11 -9.07
N TRP A 178 -3.28 -2.84 -8.44
CA TRP A 178 -3.33 -3.10 -7.03
C TRP A 178 -2.38 -2.12 -6.33
N ASP A 179 -2.91 -0.95 -5.91
CA ASP A 179 -2.10 0.00 -5.15
C ASP A 179 -1.64 -0.59 -3.83
N GLU A 180 -2.49 -1.39 -3.21
CA GLU A 180 -2.19 -2.12 -2.00
C GLU A 180 -2.10 -3.62 -2.30
N CYS A 181 -0.95 -4.23 -2.01
CA CYS A 181 -0.74 -5.66 -2.27
C CYS A 181 0.27 -6.28 -1.30
N VAL A 182 0.19 -7.61 -1.21
CA VAL A 182 1.22 -8.43 -0.57
C VAL A 182 1.86 -9.30 -1.64
N ILE A 183 3.17 -9.17 -1.79
CA ILE A 183 3.97 -9.76 -2.88
C ILE A 183 5.20 -10.48 -2.33
N PRO A 184 5.76 -11.45 -3.06
CA PRO A 184 7.11 -11.95 -2.79
C PRO A 184 8.15 -10.82 -2.85
N ASN A 185 9.09 -10.82 -1.92
CA ASN A 185 10.22 -9.90 -1.90
C ASN A 185 11.29 -10.37 -2.88
N HIS A 186 11.10 -10.05 -4.15
CA HIS A 186 12.01 -10.43 -5.22
C HIS A 186 11.96 -9.37 -6.34
N PRO A 187 13.07 -9.05 -7.02
CA PRO A 187 13.08 -8.03 -8.08
C PRO A 187 12.23 -8.36 -9.31
N ASP A 188 11.72 -9.58 -9.43
CA ASP A 188 10.70 -9.91 -10.45
C ASP A 188 9.35 -9.22 -10.16
N PHE A 189 9.15 -8.74 -8.91
CA PHE A 189 8.03 -7.92 -8.48
C PHE A 189 8.54 -6.50 -8.26
N HIS A 190 8.40 -5.67 -9.28
CA HIS A 190 8.92 -4.30 -9.25
C HIS A 190 7.97 -3.34 -9.95
N PHE A 191 8.18 -2.06 -9.75
CA PHE A 191 7.42 -1.01 -10.42
C PHE A 191 8.10 -0.58 -11.71
N ILE A 192 7.29 -0.27 -12.70
CA ILE A 192 7.68 0.42 -13.94
C ILE A 192 6.76 1.59 -14.17
N ARG A 193 7.20 2.54 -14.98
CA ARG A 193 6.33 3.59 -15.48
C ARG A 193 5.57 3.08 -16.70
N ARG A 194 4.24 3.18 -16.65
CA ARG A 194 3.38 2.89 -17.80
C ARG A 194 2.42 4.06 -17.99
N ASP A 195 2.59 4.75 -19.09
CA ASP A 195 1.89 6.04 -19.35
C ASP A 195 2.11 7.02 -18.19
N LYS A 196 1.05 7.45 -17.55
CA LYS A 196 1.07 8.35 -16.40
C LYS A 196 1.05 7.64 -15.04
N TRP A 197 1.20 6.31 -14.99
CA TRP A 197 1.06 5.53 -13.76
C TRP A 197 2.33 4.78 -13.42
N GLU A 198 2.55 4.62 -12.13
CA GLU A 198 3.42 3.60 -11.56
C GLU A 198 2.65 2.28 -11.55
N VAL A 199 3.18 1.24 -12.16
CA VAL A 199 2.50 -0.06 -12.28
C VAL A 199 3.41 -1.16 -11.75
N MET A 200 2.87 -1.99 -10.85
CA MET A 200 3.54 -3.20 -10.41
C MET A 200 3.55 -4.23 -11.56
N VAL A 201 4.72 -4.71 -11.91
CA VAL A 201 4.90 -5.84 -12.82
C VAL A 201 5.36 -7.07 -12.06
N HIS A 202 5.01 -8.25 -12.58
CA HIS A 202 5.35 -9.55 -12.04
C HIS A 202 5.42 -10.58 -13.17
N PRO A 203 6.04 -11.74 -12.96
CA PRO A 203 6.04 -12.83 -13.96
C PRO A 203 4.64 -13.23 -14.39
N GLY A 204 4.49 -13.59 -15.68
CA GLY A 204 3.18 -13.89 -16.28
C GLY A 204 2.50 -15.16 -15.74
N ASP A 205 3.25 -16.01 -15.04
CA ASP A 205 2.78 -17.26 -14.40
C ASP A 205 2.29 -17.05 -12.96
N ILE A 206 2.32 -15.80 -12.48
CA ILE A 206 1.90 -15.46 -11.11
C ILE A 206 0.38 -15.36 -11.02
N GLN A 207 -0.18 -16.05 -10.03
CA GLN A 207 -1.58 -15.91 -9.70
C GLN A 207 -1.83 -14.61 -8.94
N THR A 208 -2.75 -13.79 -9.44
CA THR A 208 -3.28 -12.64 -8.69
C THR A 208 -4.53 -13.06 -7.94
N VAL A 209 -4.53 -12.85 -6.62
CA VAL A 209 -5.63 -13.23 -5.73
C VAL A 209 -6.20 -11.98 -5.07
N CYS A 210 -7.48 -11.71 -5.26
CA CYS A 210 -8.18 -10.62 -4.57
C CYS A 210 -8.56 -11.09 -3.16
N MET A 211 -8.02 -10.40 -2.13
CA MET A 211 -8.23 -10.76 -0.72
C MET A 211 -9.41 -10.02 -0.07
N GLY A 212 -10.12 -9.19 -0.83
CA GLY A 212 -11.23 -8.39 -0.32
C GLY A 212 -10.79 -7.16 0.48
N TRP A 213 -11.74 -6.59 1.21
CA TRP A 213 -11.54 -5.39 2.01
C TRP A 213 -10.56 -5.64 3.15
N SER A 214 -9.51 -4.85 3.22
CA SER A 214 -8.48 -5.04 4.25
C SER A 214 -7.87 -3.75 4.76
N ALA A 215 -8.28 -2.59 4.26
CA ALA A 215 -7.79 -1.30 4.73
C ALA A 215 -8.76 -0.14 4.44
N LEU A 216 -8.59 0.94 5.21
CA LEU A 216 -9.20 2.25 5.00
C LEU A 216 -8.13 3.20 4.44
N HIS A 217 -8.44 3.89 3.36
CA HIS A 217 -7.57 4.91 2.78
C HIS A 217 -8.07 6.30 3.19
N MET A 218 -7.28 7.00 3.98
CA MET A 218 -7.64 8.25 4.64
C MET A 218 -7.25 9.50 3.82
N LYS A 219 -6.65 9.35 2.66
CA LYS A 219 -6.15 10.45 1.81
C LYS A 219 -7.14 11.60 1.70
N ARG A 220 -8.41 11.29 1.52
CA ARG A 220 -9.48 12.28 1.33
C ARG A 220 -9.99 12.90 2.64
N CYS A 221 -9.41 12.52 3.77
CA CYS A 221 -9.66 13.10 5.09
C CYS A 221 -8.56 14.07 5.53
N LYS A 222 -7.47 14.19 4.78
CA LYS A 222 -6.38 15.12 5.08
C LYS A 222 -6.87 16.57 4.98
N ALA A 223 -6.31 17.45 5.80
CA ALA A 223 -6.70 18.87 5.87
C ALA A 223 -6.59 19.57 4.52
N GLU A 224 -5.59 19.21 3.70
CA GLU A 224 -5.38 19.78 2.37
C GLU A 224 -6.51 19.47 1.37
N PHE A 225 -7.28 18.41 1.62
CA PHE A 225 -8.40 17.98 0.77
C PHE A 225 -9.77 18.42 1.30
N LEU A 226 -9.84 19.12 2.42
CA LEU A 226 -11.06 19.67 3.01
C LEU A 226 -11.12 21.19 2.74
N PRO A 227 -12.19 21.77 2.25
CA PRO A 227 -13.38 21.33 1.54
C PRO A 227 -13.35 21.64 0.03
N GLY A 228 -13.84 20.75 -0.78
CA GLY A 228 -14.42 21.10 -2.09
C GLY A 228 -13.53 21.00 -3.32
N THR A 229 -12.26 20.62 -3.23
CA THR A 229 -11.37 20.49 -4.39
C THR A 229 -10.91 19.06 -4.60
N PHE A 230 -11.80 18.25 -5.15
CA PHE A 230 -11.37 17.01 -5.77
C PHE A 230 -11.45 17.16 -7.29
N ASN A 231 -10.36 16.88 -7.98
CA ASN A 231 -10.15 16.89 -9.44
C ASN A 231 -11.31 16.30 -10.24
N GLY A 232 -12.50 16.95 -10.25
CA GLY A 232 -13.62 16.59 -11.12
C GLY A 232 -14.28 15.22 -10.86
N GLU A 233 -13.81 14.43 -9.92
CA GLU A 233 -14.47 13.19 -9.53
C GLU A 233 -15.73 13.52 -8.73
N ARG A 234 -16.88 13.10 -9.22
CA ARG A 234 -18.14 13.24 -8.50
C ARG A 234 -18.09 12.34 -7.27
N TYR A 235 -18.06 12.95 -6.09
CA TYR A 235 -18.39 12.24 -4.86
C TYR A 235 -19.83 11.80 -4.94
N VAL A 236 -20.03 10.50 -4.94
CA VAL A 236 -21.33 9.96 -4.52
C VAL A 236 -21.27 9.98 -3.00
N GLU A 237 -22.11 10.80 -2.34
CA GLU A 237 -22.34 10.71 -0.91
C GLU A 237 -22.74 9.26 -0.60
N TRP A 238 -21.81 8.52 0.01
CA TRP A 238 -22.06 7.16 0.39
C TRP A 238 -22.48 7.15 1.86
N THR A 239 -23.76 7.10 2.07
CA THR A 239 -24.33 6.81 3.40
C THR A 239 -23.97 5.37 3.81
N ARG A 240 -24.07 5.04 5.12
CA ARG A 240 -23.90 3.65 5.59
C ARG A 240 -24.71 2.64 4.77
N GLU A 241 -25.91 3.02 4.34
CA GLU A 241 -26.77 2.21 3.49
C GLU A 241 -26.20 2.01 2.07
N SER A 242 -25.54 3.02 1.51
CA SER A 242 -24.89 2.90 0.20
C SER A 242 -23.68 1.97 0.28
N VAL A 243 -22.89 2.03 1.36
CA VAL A 243 -21.77 1.12 1.61
C VAL A 243 -22.28 -0.31 1.77
N ALA A 244 -23.32 -0.52 2.56
CA ALA A 244 -23.94 -1.84 2.73
C ALA A 244 -24.44 -2.40 1.39
N ARG A 245 -25.09 -1.56 0.54
CA ARG A 245 -25.51 -1.96 -0.81
C ARG A 245 -24.32 -2.27 -1.72
N ALA A 246 -23.24 -1.47 -1.69
CA ALA A 246 -22.05 -1.72 -2.48
C ALA A 246 -21.37 -3.04 -2.09
N CYS A 247 -21.26 -3.32 -0.79
CA CYS A 247 -20.77 -4.59 -0.28
C CYS A 247 -21.68 -5.77 -0.70
N GLN A 248 -22.99 -5.59 -0.66
CA GLN A 248 -23.94 -6.60 -1.09
C GLN A 248 -23.85 -6.86 -2.61
N THR A 249 -23.72 -5.80 -3.43
CA THR A 249 -23.52 -5.92 -4.87
C THR A 249 -22.20 -6.61 -5.19
N TYR A 250 -21.10 -6.25 -4.48
CA TYR A 250 -19.82 -6.92 -4.61
C TYR A 250 -19.92 -8.42 -4.29
N ASN A 251 -20.60 -8.78 -3.20
CA ASN A 251 -20.81 -10.18 -2.82
C ASN A 251 -21.63 -10.95 -3.87
N GLN A 252 -22.63 -10.30 -4.48
CA GLN A 252 -23.47 -10.91 -5.53
C GLN A 252 -22.72 -11.07 -6.87
N THR A 253 -21.82 -10.14 -7.20
CA THR A 253 -21.04 -10.17 -8.46
C THR A 253 -19.74 -10.97 -8.36
N ARG A 254 -19.39 -11.42 -7.16
CA ARG A 254 -18.16 -12.16 -6.84
C ARG A 254 -17.98 -13.45 -7.66
N GLY A 255 -19.07 -14.12 -8.03
CA GLY A 255 -19.05 -15.30 -8.90
C GLY A 255 -18.73 -15.02 -10.36
N ALA A 256 -18.62 -13.76 -10.78
CA ALA A 256 -18.37 -13.35 -12.17
C ALA A 256 -16.88 -13.01 -12.44
N TYR A 257 -15.99 -13.17 -11.45
CA TYR A 257 -14.56 -12.90 -11.64
C TYR A 257 -13.82 -14.14 -12.11
N PRO A 258 -13.20 -14.13 -13.30
CA PRO A 258 -12.29 -15.20 -13.71
C PRO A 258 -11.06 -15.16 -12.80
N GLY A 259 -10.83 -16.22 -12.04
CA GLY A 259 -9.69 -16.38 -11.12
C GLY A 259 -10.05 -16.42 -9.63
N ASN A 260 -11.32 -16.45 -9.31
CA ASN A 260 -11.76 -16.56 -7.91
C ASN A 260 -12.02 -18.04 -7.56
N ASP A 261 -10.97 -18.81 -7.29
CA ASP A 261 -11.06 -20.13 -6.62
C ASP A 261 -11.36 -19.96 -5.13
N GLY A 262 -12.22 -18.99 -4.82
CA GLY A 262 -12.42 -18.42 -3.51
C GLY A 262 -13.47 -19.08 -2.65
N ASP A 263 -13.27 -20.33 -2.26
CA ASP A 263 -14.11 -21.00 -1.27
C ASP A 263 -13.75 -20.70 0.19
N ALA A 264 -12.87 -19.73 0.47
CA ALA A 264 -12.34 -19.54 1.82
C ALA A 264 -12.97 -18.41 2.64
N LEU A 265 -13.90 -17.61 2.10
CA LEU A 265 -14.44 -16.46 2.84
C LEU A 265 -15.96 -16.60 3.05
N GLY A 266 -16.34 -17.01 4.27
CA GLY A 266 -17.74 -17.09 4.70
C GLY A 266 -18.46 -15.74 4.66
N GLN A 267 -19.76 -15.77 4.36
CA GLN A 267 -20.63 -14.57 4.26
C GLN A 267 -20.74 -13.77 5.58
N GLY A 268 -20.37 -14.36 6.73
CA GLY A 268 -20.49 -13.75 8.06
C GLY A 268 -19.41 -12.71 8.38
N ASP A 269 -18.24 -12.81 7.76
CA ASP A 269 -17.08 -11.99 8.13
C ASP A 269 -17.18 -10.53 7.67
N TYR A 270 -17.92 -10.26 6.61
CA TYR A 270 -18.08 -8.90 6.08
C TYR A 270 -19.05 -8.03 6.91
N LEU A 271 -20.02 -8.63 7.58
CA LEU A 271 -20.96 -7.90 8.44
C LEU A 271 -20.29 -7.44 9.75
N TYR A 272 -19.31 -8.21 10.25
CA TYR A 272 -18.61 -7.88 11.48
C TYR A 272 -17.72 -6.63 11.34
N GLU A 273 -17.08 -6.46 10.18
CA GLU A 273 -16.20 -5.30 9.92
C GLU A 273 -16.99 -4.01 9.68
N GLN A 274 -18.22 -4.10 9.16
CA GLN A 274 -19.09 -2.93 9.02
C GLN A 274 -19.46 -2.30 10.37
N THR A 275 -19.51 -3.08 11.44
CA THR A 275 -19.79 -2.56 12.79
C THR A 275 -18.59 -1.92 13.46
N ASN A 276 -17.36 -2.34 13.11
CA ASN A 276 -16.13 -1.84 13.71
C ASN A 276 -15.62 -0.53 13.10
N VAL A 277 -16.09 -0.13 11.91
CA VAL A 277 -15.81 1.20 11.33
C VAL A 277 -16.38 2.34 12.20
N THR A 278 -17.31 2.02 13.13
CA THR A 278 -17.88 3.01 14.05
C THR A 278 -17.07 3.24 15.31
N ASP A 279 -16.15 2.32 15.67
CA ASP A 279 -15.40 2.39 16.93
C ASP A 279 -13.98 3.01 16.77
N ALA A 280 -13.57 3.35 15.55
CA ALA A 280 -12.37 4.15 15.30
C ALA A 280 -12.65 5.66 15.46
N ARG A 281 -13.26 6.04 16.61
CA ARG A 281 -13.41 7.43 17.05
C ARG A 281 -12.38 7.78 18.10
#